data_0d2208dcb2c492f4868b3558a899d3f3
#
_entry.id   0d2208dcb2c492f4868b3558a899d3f3
#
_cell.length_a   1.000
_cell.length_b   1.000
_cell.length_c   1.000
_cell.angle_alpha   90.00
_cell.angle_beta   90.00
_cell.angle_gamma   90.00
#
_symmetry.space_group_name_H-M   'P 1'
#
loop_
_entity.id
_entity.type
_entity.pdbx_description
1 polymer ?
#
loop_
_entity_poly.entity_id
_entity_poly.type
_entity_poly.pdbx_seq_one_letter_code
_entity_poly.pdbx_strand_id
1 'polypeptide(L)'
;MEERKIKAVAIAAALLVSADIHAENEPVDIHASPKSETSDSDIAAVPFMFSTDSMGLSAGVAGVVKKAGQPQASLLGAGLVTDKGTWMTYLGAYNYALSPGSRWLFGAEFYSGDYKDFNYYVGKAAQNNSHADEMIIADAQEALHQLSARYILPIGQAKHDPIKAALYPSRKLTGHTPWESGVSSIDLRPFYQARKFTHNTQLPPSDFATNDSVWGLETRFEWNNQDRSANPAQGSKTQFKLTYAPDTSDQTSWWKWELNQSWYWDLGKWDNLFDQQVFAFNVYTADTPSWNNADAEHGYHRPPEYAGVKLGGLYRLRSYQTGRFVGRSAISYSAEYRVMPEWQPLGDWPVFNWYDVPWWQWVAFADVGRVADSYNVSELHSSMKWSAGGAVRFQVEGVVVRTEMAWGDEESIFRVMVNQPF
;
A
#
# COMPACT_ATOMS: atom_id res chain seq x y z
N MET A 1 -39.60 -13.80 -0.01
CA MET A 1 -38.61 -13.53 -1.07
C MET A 1 -37.99 -12.19 -0.69
N GLU A 2 -37.05 -12.26 0.29
CA GLU A 2 -36.37 -11.07 0.78
C GLU A 2 -35.42 -10.57 -0.29
N GLU A 3 -35.59 -9.32 -0.69
CA GLU A 3 -34.65 -8.61 -1.54
C GLU A 3 -33.27 -8.63 -0.86
N ARG A 4 -32.34 -9.41 -1.39
CA ARG A 4 -30.91 -9.26 -1.08
C ARG A 4 -30.52 -7.89 -1.58
N LYS A 5 -30.48 -6.91 -0.69
CA LYS A 5 -29.97 -5.58 -0.97
C LYS A 5 -28.51 -5.74 -1.30
N ILE A 6 -28.18 -5.64 -2.58
CA ILE A 6 -26.81 -5.46 -3.06
C ILE A 6 -26.36 -4.11 -2.49
N LYS A 7 -25.58 -4.15 -1.43
CA LYS A 7 -24.99 -2.95 -0.85
C LYS A 7 -23.85 -2.51 -1.76
N ALA A 8 -24.12 -1.52 -2.60
CA ALA A 8 -23.10 -0.92 -3.47
C ALA A 8 -22.22 0.04 -2.65
N VAL A 9 -20.91 -0.09 -2.67
CA VAL A 9 -19.99 0.56 -1.73
C VAL A 9 -19.03 1.52 -2.46
N ALA A 10 -18.88 2.73 -1.95
CA ALA A 10 -17.90 3.72 -2.40
C ALA A 10 -16.42 3.28 -2.25
N ILE A 11 -16.17 2.13 -1.62
CA ILE A 11 -14.86 1.52 -1.41
C ILE A 11 -14.11 1.27 -2.73
N ALA A 12 -14.84 0.99 -3.78
CA ALA A 12 -14.30 0.57 -5.05
C ALA A 12 -13.62 1.70 -5.84
N ALA A 13 -14.13 2.92 -5.76
CA ALA A 13 -13.50 4.07 -6.41
C ALA A 13 -12.07 4.29 -5.90
N ALA A 14 -11.86 4.04 -4.61
CA ALA A 14 -10.59 4.24 -3.97
C ALA A 14 -9.53 3.17 -4.32
N LEU A 15 -9.93 1.93 -4.62
CA LEU A 15 -9.01 0.85 -5.02
C LEU A 15 -8.33 1.10 -6.36
N LEU A 16 -8.95 1.90 -7.23
CA LEU A 16 -8.53 2.05 -8.62
C LEU A 16 -8.20 3.48 -9.05
N VAL A 17 -8.55 4.50 -8.25
CA VAL A 17 -8.05 5.87 -8.48
C VAL A 17 -6.53 5.92 -8.29
N SER A 18 -6.00 4.97 -7.56
CA SER A 18 -4.57 4.72 -7.50
C SER A 18 -4.16 3.69 -8.56
N ALA A 19 -4.04 4.10 -9.82
CA ALA A 19 -3.24 3.39 -10.84
C ALA A 19 -1.82 3.08 -10.34
N ASP A 20 -1.50 3.63 -9.21
CA ASP A 20 -0.25 3.60 -8.47
C ASP A 20 -0.15 2.47 -7.43
N ILE A 21 -1.18 1.62 -7.25
CA ILE A 21 -1.22 0.55 -6.22
C ILE A 21 0.01 -0.38 -6.29
N HIS A 22 0.60 -0.51 -7.49
CA HIS A 22 1.71 -1.44 -7.69
C HIS A 22 3.09 -0.86 -7.37
N ALA A 23 3.19 0.44 -7.20
CA ALA A 23 4.46 1.04 -6.87
C ALA A 23 4.97 0.68 -5.48
N GLU A 24 4.11 0.34 -4.55
CA GLU A 24 4.48 0.15 -3.16
C GLU A 24 4.19 -1.25 -2.58
N ASN A 25 3.63 -2.18 -3.36
CA ASN A 25 3.43 -3.60 -3.00
C ASN A 25 2.85 -3.84 -1.58
N GLU A 26 2.03 -2.92 -1.07
CA GLU A 26 1.36 -3.13 0.21
C GLU A 26 0.01 -3.82 -0.03
N PRO A 27 -0.25 -4.95 0.65
CA PRO A 27 -1.51 -5.65 0.49
C PRO A 27 -2.67 -4.79 0.98
N VAL A 28 -3.83 -4.94 0.34
CA VAL A 28 -5.05 -4.29 0.81
C VAL A 28 -5.47 -4.90 2.13
N ASP A 29 -5.49 -4.12 3.20
CA ASP A 29 -5.95 -4.57 4.51
C ASP A 29 -7.48 -4.51 4.59
N ILE A 30 -8.13 -5.68 4.63
CA ILE A 30 -9.55 -5.80 4.86
C ILE A 30 -9.78 -6.13 6.34
N HIS A 31 -10.30 -5.15 7.06
CA HIS A 31 -10.53 -5.28 8.50
C HIS A 31 -11.86 -5.96 8.80
N ALA A 32 -11.89 -6.73 9.90
CA ALA A 32 -13.14 -7.33 10.35
C ALA A 32 -14.15 -6.25 10.78
N SER A 33 -15.40 -6.36 10.29
CA SER A 33 -16.49 -5.48 10.73
C SER A 33 -17.09 -5.99 12.04
N PRO A 34 -17.34 -5.13 13.04
CA PRO A 34 -17.92 -5.54 14.32
C PRO A 34 -19.35 -6.10 14.24
N LYS A 35 -20.10 -5.79 13.17
CA LYS A 35 -21.53 -6.10 13.07
C LYS A 35 -21.88 -7.45 12.42
N SER A 36 -20.92 -8.24 11.95
CA SER A 36 -21.23 -9.45 11.17
C SER A 36 -20.99 -10.73 11.98
N GLU A 37 -22.00 -11.21 12.70
CA GLU A 37 -22.02 -12.53 13.35
C GLU A 37 -22.65 -13.64 12.51
N THR A 38 -23.16 -13.36 11.31
CA THR A 38 -23.79 -14.36 10.44
C THR A 38 -22.76 -15.16 9.65
N SER A 39 -23.01 -16.46 9.43
CA SER A 39 -22.13 -17.39 8.72
C SER A 39 -22.12 -17.22 7.20
N ASP A 40 -23.01 -16.41 6.65
CA ASP A 40 -23.15 -16.23 5.20
C ASP A 40 -22.08 -15.27 4.65
N SER A 41 -21.66 -15.53 3.41
CA SER A 41 -20.71 -14.65 2.70
C SER A 41 -21.32 -13.27 2.47
N ASP A 42 -20.63 -12.22 2.88
CA ASP A 42 -21.02 -10.84 2.61
C ASP A 42 -20.39 -10.39 1.29
N ILE A 43 -21.21 -9.98 0.33
CA ILE A 43 -20.76 -9.54 -0.99
C ILE A 43 -21.12 -8.07 -1.15
N ALA A 44 -20.13 -7.27 -1.53
CA ALA A 44 -20.31 -5.89 -1.92
C ALA A 44 -19.64 -5.64 -3.27
N ALA A 45 -20.30 -4.90 -4.15
CA ALA A 45 -19.75 -4.50 -5.45
C ALA A 45 -20.18 -3.07 -5.76
N VAL A 46 -19.27 -2.29 -6.37
CA VAL A 46 -19.51 -0.88 -6.65
C VAL A 46 -18.97 -0.49 -8.01
N PRO A 47 -19.80 0.07 -8.87
CA PRO A 47 -19.35 0.82 -10.02
C PRO A 47 -18.78 2.16 -9.55
N PHE A 48 -17.77 2.65 -10.27
CA PHE A 48 -17.17 3.96 -10.04
C PHE A 48 -16.77 4.62 -11.36
N MET A 49 -16.64 5.94 -11.31
CA MET A 49 -16.19 6.75 -12.42
C MET A 49 -15.42 7.97 -11.87
N PHE A 50 -14.30 8.29 -12.51
CA PHE A 50 -13.48 9.46 -12.19
C PHE A 50 -12.74 9.96 -13.44
N SER A 51 -12.12 11.12 -13.33
CA SER A 51 -11.25 11.64 -14.38
C SER A 51 -9.97 12.19 -13.77
N THR A 52 -8.83 11.90 -14.41
CA THR A 52 -7.50 12.46 -14.09
C THR A 52 -6.79 12.87 -15.37
N ASP A 53 -5.82 13.77 -15.26
CA ASP A 53 -5.05 14.25 -16.42
C ASP A 53 -4.27 13.12 -17.09
N SER A 54 -3.70 12.20 -16.30
CA SER A 54 -2.92 11.08 -16.81
C SER A 54 -3.77 9.96 -17.41
N MET A 55 -4.91 9.62 -16.81
CA MET A 55 -5.73 8.49 -17.24
C MET A 55 -6.92 8.87 -18.12
N GLY A 56 -7.36 10.14 -18.10
CA GLY A 56 -8.59 10.57 -18.75
C GLY A 56 -9.84 10.16 -17.96
N LEU A 57 -10.99 10.08 -18.64
CA LEU A 57 -12.24 9.60 -18.06
C LEU A 57 -12.18 8.08 -17.88
N SER A 58 -12.30 7.65 -16.64
CA SER A 58 -12.16 6.26 -16.21
C SER A 58 -13.47 5.75 -15.63
N ALA A 59 -13.85 4.53 -15.99
CA ALA A 59 -15.01 3.83 -15.44
C ALA A 59 -14.63 2.40 -15.06
N GLY A 60 -15.16 1.91 -13.94
CA GLY A 60 -14.81 0.58 -13.45
C GLY A 60 -15.81 0.01 -12.45
N VAL A 61 -15.48 -1.18 -11.99
CA VAL A 61 -16.18 -1.89 -10.92
C VAL A 61 -15.17 -2.53 -9.99
N ALA A 62 -15.45 -2.50 -8.69
CA ALA A 62 -14.71 -3.32 -7.73
C ALA A 62 -15.67 -4.00 -6.76
N GLY A 63 -15.24 -5.12 -6.21
CA GLY A 63 -16.07 -5.90 -5.30
C GLY A 63 -15.22 -6.66 -4.29
N VAL A 64 -15.85 -6.95 -3.16
CA VAL A 64 -15.29 -7.77 -2.08
C VAL A 64 -16.28 -8.85 -1.70
N VAL A 65 -15.76 -10.05 -1.47
CA VAL A 65 -16.48 -11.17 -0.85
C VAL A 65 -15.81 -11.46 0.48
N LYS A 66 -16.44 -11.09 1.59
CA LYS A 66 -15.99 -11.46 2.94
C LYS A 66 -16.48 -12.87 3.27
N LYS A 67 -15.76 -13.55 4.15
CA LYS A 67 -16.05 -14.94 4.55
C LYS A 67 -16.13 -15.90 3.34
N ALA A 68 -15.23 -15.71 2.38
CA ALA A 68 -15.18 -16.47 1.13
C ALA A 68 -14.76 -17.93 1.37
N GLY A 69 -15.69 -18.77 1.77
CA GLY A 69 -15.47 -20.19 2.10
C GLY A 69 -14.85 -20.44 3.48
N GLN A 70 -14.29 -19.45 4.14
CA GLN A 70 -13.78 -19.51 5.51
C GLN A 70 -14.09 -18.19 6.24
N PRO A 71 -14.35 -18.19 7.57
CA PRO A 71 -14.77 -17.00 8.29
C PRO A 71 -13.81 -15.81 8.20
N GLN A 72 -12.52 -16.08 8.07
CA GLN A 72 -11.46 -15.09 7.99
C GLN A 72 -11.04 -14.75 6.54
N ALA A 73 -11.46 -15.54 5.55
CA ALA A 73 -11.01 -15.40 4.16
C ALA A 73 -11.81 -14.30 3.43
N SER A 74 -11.15 -13.63 2.51
CA SER A 74 -11.77 -12.65 1.64
C SER A 74 -11.24 -12.74 0.21
N LEU A 75 -12.09 -12.38 -0.74
CA LEU A 75 -11.74 -12.17 -2.14
C LEU A 75 -11.99 -10.71 -2.49
N LEU A 76 -11.09 -10.14 -3.26
CA LEU A 76 -11.18 -8.79 -3.78
C LEU A 76 -11.01 -8.83 -5.29
N GLY A 77 -11.83 -8.11 -6.02
CA GLY A 77 -11.71 -7.98 -7.46
C GLY A 77 -12.00 -6.56 -7.90
N ALA A 78 -11.26 -6.09 -8.90
CA ALA A 78 -11.47 -4.77 -9.46
C ALA A 78 -11.05 -4.72 -10.92
N GLY A 79 -11.73 -3.86 -11.69
CA GLY A 79 -11.36 -3.61 -13.09
C GLY A 79 -11.81 -2.23 -13.53
N LEU A 80 -11.04 -1.58 -14.40
CA LEU A 80 -11.40 -0.32 -15.02
C LEU A 80 -10.95 -0.25 -16.48
N VAL A 81 -11.60 0.65 -17.21
CA VAL A 81 -11.23 1.08 -18.55
C VAL A 81 -11.31 2.61 -18.64
N THR A 82 -10.55 3.20 -19.56
CA THR A 82 -10.50 4.65 -19.75
C THR A 82 -10.83 5.03 -21.21
N ASP A 83 -11.19 6.28 -21.41
CA ASP A 83 -11.41 6.85 -22.75
C ASP A 83 -10.12 6.91 -23.60
N LYS A 84 -8.96 6.89 -22.96
CA LYS A 84 -7.65 6.79 -23.64
C LYS A 84 -7.28 5.35 -24.06
N GLY A 85 -8.08 4.34 -23.69
CA GLY A 85 -7.82 2.94 -23.98
C GLY A 85 -6.94 2.22 -22.95
N THR A 86 -6.61 2.85 -21.82
CA THR A 86 -6.01 2.17 -20.65
C THR A 86 -7.02 1.21 -20.04
N TRP A 87 -6.58 0.02 -19.67
CA TRP A 87 -7.36 -0.89 -18.83
C TRP A 87 -6.48 -1.49 -17.73
N MET A 88 -7.10 -1.85 -16.62
CA MET A 88 -6.44 -2.60 -15.55
C MET A 88 -7.40 -3.54 -14.83
N THR A 89 -6.85 -4.61 -14.28
CA THR A 89 -7.57 -5.59 -13.48
C THR A 89 -6.75 -5.96 -12.24
N TYR A 90 -7.44 -6.20 -11.14
CA TYR A 90 -6.88 -6.70 -9.90
C TYR A 90 -7.74 -7.81 -9.33
N LEU A 91 -7.11 -8.91 -8.87
CA LEU A 91 -7.74 -10.00 -8.14
C LEU A 91 -6.88 -10.35 -6.94
N GLY A 92 -7.49 -10.38 -5.76
CA GLY A 92 -6.83 -10.75 -4.50
C GLY A 92 -7.61 -11.82 -3.74
N ALA A 93 -6.90 -12.77 -3.15
CA ALA A 93 -7.42 -13.75 -2.21
C ALA A 93 -6.59 -13.69 -0.93
N TYR A 94 -7.25 -13.58 0.23
CA TYR A 94 -6.56 -13.29 1.50
C TYR A 94 -7.02 -14.17 2.63
N ASN A 95 -6.08 -14.46 3.53
CA ASN A 95 -6.31 -15.09 4.84
C ASN A 95 -6.90 -16.50 4.79
N TYR A 96 -6.57 -17.27 3.76
CA TYR A 96 -6.96 -18.69 3.69
C TYR A 96 -6.09 -19.53 4.63
N ALA A 97 -6.69 -20.27 5.55
CA ALA A 97 -6.02 -21.15 6.48
C ALA A 97 -6.14 -22.61 6.05
N LEU A 98 -5.14 -23.43 6.34
CA LEU A 98 -5.17 -24.90 6.04
C LEU A 98 -6.19 -25.63 6.91
N SER A 99 -6.40 -25.16 8.15
CA SER A 99 -7.35 -25.71 9.10
C SER A 99 -7.69 -24.70 10.17
N PRO A 100 -8.81 -24.86 10.92
CA PRO A 100 -9.07 -24.08 12.12
C PRO A 100 -7.88 -24.14 13.09
N GLY A 101 -7.43 -22.97 13.57
CA GLY A 101 -6.26 -22.88 14.45
C GLY A 101 -4.89 -22.98 13.77
N SER A 102 -4.85 -23.06 12.43
CA SER A 102 -3.62 -23.01 11.66
C SER A 102 -2.84 -21.72 11.96
N ARG A 103 -1.51 -21.81 11.98
CA ARG A 103 -0.63 -20.64 12.04
C ARG A 103 -0.26 -20.12 10.66
N TRP A 104 -0.63 -20.83 9.61
CA TRP A 104 -0.40 -20.44 8.24
C TRP A 104 -1.66 -19.80 7.64
N LEU A 105 -1.47 -18.62 7.07
CA LEU A 105 -2.46 -17.93 6.24
C LEU A 105 -1.88 -17.75 4.84
N PHE A 106 -2.65 -18.13 3.84
CA PHE A 106 -2.27 -18.05 2.44
C PHE A 106 -3.04 -16.96 1.73
N GLY A 107 -2.41 -16.37 0.72
CA GLY A 107 -3.00 -15.38 -0.16
C GLY A 107 -2.43 -15.45 -1.56
N ALA A 108 -3.08 -14.74 -2.47
CA ALA A 108 -2.62 -14.55 -3.83
C ALA A 108 -3.13 -13.20 -4.35
N GLU A 109 -2.29 -12.50 -5.11
CA GLU A 109 -2.63 -11.22 -5.74
C GLU A 109 -2.21 -11.28 -7.20
N PHE A 110 -3.10 -10.83 -8.08
CA PHE A 110 -2.88 -10.78 -9.51
C PHE A 110 -3.32 -9.41 -10.01
N TYR A 111 -2.40 -8.72 -10.62
CA TYR A 111 -2.64 -7.47 -11.30
C TYR A 111 -2.15 -7.55 -12.73
N SER A 112 -2.90 -6.91 -13.64
CA SER A 112 -2.48 -6.68 -15.02
C SER A 112 -3.11 -5.39 -15.54
N GLY A 113 -2.34 -4.61 -16.28
CA GLY A 113 -2.80 -3.38 -16.91
C GLY A 113 -2.07 -3.09 -18.22
N ASP A 114 -2.74 -2.39 -19.10
CA ASP A 114 -2.19 -1.81 -20.33
C ASP A 114 -2.48 -0.31 -20.29
N TYR A 115 -1.43 0.46 -20.06
CA TYR A 115 -1.47 1.92 -19.89
C TYR A 115 -1.18 2.60 -21.23
N LYS A 116 -1.96 3.63 -21.54
CA LYS A 116 -1.81 4.44 -22.74
C LYS A 116 -1.49 5.88 -22.35
N ASP A 117 -0.47 6.46 -23.00
CA ASP A 117 -0.02 7.83 -22.77
C ASP A 117 0.21 8.15 -21.28
N PHE A 118 0.85 7.23 -20.55
CA PHE A 118 1.06 7.36 -19.11
C PHE A 118 2.43 7.97 -18.79
N ASN A 119 2.51 8.69 -17.68
CA ASN A 119 3.71 9.38 -17.24
C ASN A 119 4.65 8.43 -16.48
N TYR A 120 5.89 8.30 -16.92
CA TYR A 120 6.92 7.51 -16.26
C TYR A 120 8.17 8.32 -15.97
N TYR A 121 8.75 8.09 -14.81
CA TYR A 121 10.07 8.61 -14.43
C TYR A 121 11.09 7.48 -14.51
N VAL A 122 12.02 7.57 -15.47
CA VAL A 122 13.01 6.53 -15.71
C VAL A 122 14.42 7.11 -15.79
N GLY A 123 15.43 6.34 -15.35
CA GLY A 123 16.82 6.74 -15.40
C GLY A 123 17.11 8.05 -14.64
N LYS A 124 17.67 9.03 -15.32
CA LYS A 124 18.02 10.33 -14.71
C LYS A 124 16.80 11.11 -14.24
N ALA A 125 15.66 10.98 -14.93
CA ALA A 125 14.41 11.64 -14.56
C ALA A 125 13.84 11.17 -13.20
N ALA A 126 14.25 9.99 -12.74
CA ALA A 126 13.85 9.43 -11.45
C ALA A 126 14.82 9.79 -10.30
N GLN A 127 15.92 10.50 -10.55
CA GLN A 127 16.87 10.87 -9.51
C GLN A 127 16.32 11.96 -8.58
N ASN A 128 16.83 12.03 -7.35
CA ASN A 128 16.38 12.98 -6.34
C ASN A 128 16.44 14.46 -6.79
N ASN A 129 17.40 14.81 -7.63
CA ASN A 129 17.62 16.19 -8.08
C ASN A 129 17.11 16.45 -9.52
N SER A 130 16.34 15.53 -10.11
CA SER A 130 15.72 15.71 -11.43
C SER A 130 14.52 16.63 -11.35
N HIS A 131 14.05 17.09 -12.52
CA HIS A 131 12.87 17.93 -12.68
C HIS A 131 11.66 17.10 -13.11
N ALA A 132 10.45 17.52 -12.70
CA ALA A 132 9.21 16.79 -13.00
C ALA A 132 8.90 16.73 -14.51
N ASP A 133 9.34 17.72 -15.29
CA ASP A 133 9.18 17.80 -16.74
C ASP A 133 10.11 16.85 -17.53
N GLU A 134 11.07 16.20 -16.86
CA GLU A 134 11.91 15.16 -17.46
C GLU A 134 11.20 13.81 -17.63
N MET A 135 9.94 13.69 -17.19
CA MET A 135 9.13 12.48 -17.37
C MET A 135 9.01 12.10 -18.84
N ILE A 136 8.82 10.81 -19.09
CA ILE A 136 8.45 10.31 -20.41
C ILE A 136 6.96 9.95 -20.43
N ILE A 137 6.32 10.16 -21.59
CA ILE A 137 4.96 9.70 -21.84
C ILE A 137 5.06 8.45 -22.70
N ALA A 138 4.55 7.32 -22.21
CA ALA A 138 4.70 6.04 -22.89
C ALA A 138 3.49 5.13 -22.69
N ASP A 139 3.32 4.21 -23.65
CA ASP A 139 2.45 3.04 -23.47
C ASP A 139 3.25 1.93 -22.79
N ALA A 140 2.66 1.30 -21.78
CA ALA A 140 3.29 0.18 -21.10
C ALA A 140 2.28 -0.88 -20.64
N GLN A 141 2.70 -2.13 -20.73
CA GLN A 141 2.04 -3.24 -20.08
C GLN A 141 2.68 -3.51 -18.74
N GLU A 142 1.87 -3.59 -17.70
CA GLU A 142 2.33 -3.86 -16.33
C GLU A 142 1.64 -5.09 -15.76
N ALA A 143 2.37 -5.87 -14.97
CA ALA A 143 1.83 -7.00 -14.23
C ALA A 143 2.53 -7.15 -12.87
N LEU A 144 1.75 -7.61 -11.88
CA LEU A 144 2.25 -8.11 -10.60
C LEU A 144 1.47 -9.36 -10.23
N HIS A 145 2.15 -10.48 -10.09
CA HIS A 145 1.58 -11.72 -9.60
C HIS A 145 2.35 -12.12 -8.36
N GLN A 146 1.65 -12.29 -7.24
CA GLN A 146 2.29 -12.60 -5.97
C GLN A 146 1.46 -13.65 -5.21
N LEU A 147 2.15 -14.62 -4.65
CA LEU A 147 1.57 -15.52 -3.66
C LEU A 147 2.06 -15.10 -2.27
N SER A 148 1.34 -15.43 -1.23
CA SER A 148 1.77 -15.23 0.14
C SER A 148 1.54 -16.47 1.00
N ALA A 149 2.52 -16.77 1.86
CA ALA A 149 2.45 -17.78 2.89
C ALA A 149 2.93 -17.16 4.21
N ARG A 150 1.98 -16.69 5.01
CA ARG A 150 2.21 -15.98 6.27
C ARG A 150 2.15 -16.93 7.44
N TYR A 151 3.26 -17.10 8.15
CA TYR A 151 3.34 -17.87 9.40
C TYR A 151 3.24 -16.94 10.60
N ILE A 152 2.25 -17.19 11.46
CA ILE A 152 2.02 -16.44 12.70
C ILE A 152 2.85 -17.08 13.80
N LEU A 153 3.83 -16.33 14.35
CA LEU A 153 4.74 -16.83 15.38
C LEU A 153 4.00 -17.12 16.70
N PRO A 154 4.38 -18.19 17.43
CA PRO A 154 3.74 -18.57 18.70
C PRO A 154 4.23 -17.72 19.89
N ILE A 155 4.29 -16.40 19.70
CA ILE A 155 4.72 -15.43 20.71
C ILE A 155 3.69 -14.31 20.86
N GLY A 156 3.83 -13.50 21.89
CA GLY A 156 2.92 -12.40 22.16
C GLY A 156 1.48 -12.87 22.32
N GLN A 157 0.55 -12.16 21.73
CA GLN A 157 -0.89 -12.46 21.82
C GLN A 157 -1.34 -13.62 20.92
N ALA A 158 -0.48 -14.07 19.98
CA ALA A 158 -0.79 -15.17 19.06
C ALA A 158 -0.44 -16.57 19.62
N LYS A 159 -0.15 -16.71 20.91
CA LYS A 159 0.24 -18.01 21.51
C LYS A 159 -0.82 -19.08 21.36
N HIS A 160 -2.09 -18.75 21.60
CA HIS A 160 -3.18 -19.72 21.71
C HIS A 160 -4.12 -19.72 20.51
N ASP A 161 -4.51 -18.54 20.00
CA ASP A 161 -5.41 -18.38 18.87
C ASP A 161 -4.75 -17.47 17.81
N PRO A 162 -3.98 -18.04 16.90
CA PRO A 162 -3.18 -17.26 15.94
C PRO A 162 -4.04 -16.47 14.96
N ILE A 163 -5.12 -17.06 14.44
CA ILE A 163 -5.98 -16.40 13.44
C ILE A 163 -6.72 -15.22 14.08
N LYS A 164 -7.35 -15.45 15.23
CA LYS A 164 -8.07 -14.39 15.95
C LYS A 164 -7.14 -13.26 16.38
N ALA A 165 -5.92 -13.58 16.81
CA ALA A 165 -4.94 -12.58 17.19
C ALA A 165 -4.43 -11.78 16.00
N ALA A 166 -4.23 -12.41 14.83
CA ALA A 166 -3.74 -11.74 13.63
C ALA A 166 -4.80 -10.87 12.94
N LEU A 167 -6.06 -11.29 12.97
CA LEU A 167 -7.18 -10.65 12.27
C LEU A 167 -8.15 -9.95 13.25
N TYR A 168 -7.60 -9.23 14.19
CA TYR A 168 -8.36 -8.53 15.22
C TYR A 168 -8.90 -7.18 14.73
N PRO A 169 -10.11 -6.77 15.13
CA PRO A 169 -10.57 -5.39 14.93
C PRO A 169 -9.99 -4.43 15.97
N SER A 170 -9.84 -4.90 17.23
CA SER A 170 -9.22 -4.16 18.31
C SER A 170 -8.61 -5.13 19.35
N ARG A 171 -7.55 -4.69 20.02
CA ARG A 171 -6.89 -5.44 21.09
C ARG A 171 -6.41 -4.51 22.20
N LYS A 172 -6.26 -5.06 23.42
CA LYS A 172 -5.57 -4.39 24.51
C LYS A 172 -4.07 -4.69 24.39
N LEU A 173 -3.25 -3.67 24.40
CA LEU A 173 -1.80 -3.83 24.44
C LEU A 173 -1.36 -4.31 25.84
N THR A 174 -0.51 -5.32 25.87
CA THR A 174 -0.07 -5.99 27.12
C THR A 174 1.40 -5.79 27.42
N GLY A 175 2.14 -5.12 26.54
CA GLY A 175 3.56 -4.85 26.69
C GLY A 175 4.17 -4.13 25.51
N HIS A 176 5.49 -4.00 25.53
CA HIS A 176 6.28 -3.25 24.54
C HIS A 176 7.26 -4.12 23.76
N THR A 177 7.20 -5.44 23.93
CA THR A 177 8.06 -6.39 23.23
C THR A 177 7.24 -7.41 22.45
N PRO A 178 7.79 -8.01 21.38
CA PRO A 178 7.11 -9.04 20.59
C PRO A 178 6.69 -10.28 21.41
N TRP A 179 7.36 -10.53 22.52
CA TRP A 179 7.10 -11.67 23.41
C TRP A 179 5.88 -11.46 24.32
N GLU A 180 5.56 -10.21 24.63
CA GLU A 180 4.53 -9.81 25.57
C GLU A 180 3.23 -9.35 24.88
N SER A 181 3.35 -8.67 23.76
CA SER A 181 2.22 -7.97 23.14
C SER A 181 2.27 -7.99 21.62
N GLY A 182 1.12 -7.78 21.01
CA GLY A 182 0.99 -7.76 19.56
C GLY A 182 1.11 -9.14 18.91
N VAL A 183 1.25 -9.15 17.61
CA VAL A 183 1.38 -10.34 16.76
C VAL A 183 2.60 -10.20 15.89
N SER A 184 3.45 -11.23 15.91
CA SER A 184 4.59 -11.34 15.03
C SER A 184 4.34 -12.40 13.95
N SER A 185 4.75 -12.12 12.73
CA SER A 185 4.63 -13.05 11.61
C SER A 185 5.82 -12.96 10.67
N ILE A 186 6.03 -14.05 9.93
CA ILE A 186 6.95 -14.12 8.78
C ILE A 186 6.09 -14.48 7.58
N ASP A 187 6.22 -13.70 6.50
CA ASP A 187 5.48 -13.90 5.27
C ASP A 187 6.46 -14.15 4.12
N LEU A 188 6.29 -15.25 3.43
CA LEU A 188 7.05 -15.64 2.24
C LEU A 188 6.21 -15.32 1.02
N ARG A 189 6.73 -14.45 0.14
CA ARG A 189 5.98 -13.87 -0.97
C ARG A 189 6.77 -14.04 -2.29
N PRO A 190 6.71 -15.21 -2.94
CA PRO A 190 7.20 -15.33 -4.30
C PRO A 190 6.39 -14.40 -5.22
N PHE A 191 7.08 -13.68 -6.09
CA PHE A 191 6.46 -12.70 -6.98
C PHE A 191 7.02 -12.78 -8.40
N TYR A 192 6.18 -12.36 -9.34
CA TYR A 192 6.53 -11.97 -10.69
C TYR A 192 6.02 -10.55 -10.91
N GLN A 193 6.90 -9.67 -11.38
CA GLN A 193 6.55 -8.29 -11.70
C GLN A 193 7.10 -7.94 -13.08
N ALA A 194 6.33 -7.22 -13.87
CA ALA A 194 6.73 -6.81 -15.21
C ALA A 194 6.28 -5.38 -15.51
N ARG A 195 7.11 -4.68 -16.28
CA ARG A 195 6.77 -3.44 -16.99
C ARG A 195 7.43 -3.49 -18.35
N LYS A 196 6.61 -3.53 -19.40
CA LYS A 196 7.08 -3.57 -20.78
C LYS A 196 6.54 -2.36 -21.53
N PHE A 197 7.44 -1.48 -21.94
CA PHE A 197 7.09 -0.37 -22.80
C PHE A 197 6.75 -0.89 -24.20
N THR A 198 5.54 -0.59 -24.69
CA THR A 198 5.03 -1.07 -25.97
C THR A 198 5.10 -0.01 -27.06
N HIS A 199 5.07 1.26 -26.68
CA HIS A 199 5.22 2.37 -27.60
C HIS A 199 5.92 3.53 -26.90
N ASN A 200 7.19 3.77 -27.22
CA ASN A 200 7.92 4.97 -26.90
C ASN A 200 9.20 5.10 -27.73
N THR A 201 9.38 6.26 -28.33
CA THR A 201 10.57 6.61 -29.14
C THR A 201 11.65 7.34 -28.31
N GLN A 202 11.42 7.60 -27.03
CA GLN A 202 12.22 8.50 -26.19
C GLN A 202 12.85 7.84 -24.97
N LEU A 203 12.83 6.50 -24.87
CA LEU A 203 13.52 5.82 -23.75
C LEU A 203 15.00 6.21 -23.75
N PRO A 204 15.49 6.95 -22.75
CA PRO A 204 16.91 7.20 -22.66
C PRO A 204 17.65 5.88 -22.42
N PRO A 205 18.90 5.75 -22.88
CA PRO A 205 19.77 4.69 -22.39
C PRO A 205 19.84 4.85 -20.86
N SER A 206 19.25 3.97 -20.11
CA SER A 206 19.29 4.03 -18.64
C SER A 206 20.45 3.18 -18.13
N ASP A 207 21.12 3.65 -17.06
CA ASP A 207 22.08 2.84 -16.31
C ASP A 207 21.37 1.75 -15.47
N PHE A 208 20.04 1.71 -15.52
CA PHE A 208 19.20 0.74 -14.84
C PHE A 208 19.03 -0.51 -15.70
N ALA A 209 18.81 -1.64 -15.04
CA ALA A 209 18.45 -2.88 -15.72
C ALA A 209 17.14 -2.67 -16.50
N THR A 210 17.17 -2.90 -17.81
CA THR A 210 16.02 -2.73 -18.70
C THR A 210 15.19 -4.01 -18.85
N ASN A 211 15.24 -4.91 -17.86
CA ASN A 211 14.48 -6.15 -17.90
C ASN A 211 12.98 -5.84 -17.88
N ASP A 212 12.26 -6.32 -18.85
CA ASP A 212 10.81 -6.17 -18.97
C ASP A 212 10.06 -6.88 -17.84
N SER A 213 10.70 -7.86 -17.19
CA SER A 213 10.12 -8.63 -16.08
C SER A 213 11.19 -9.09 -15.08
N VAL A 214 10.76 -9.31 -13.86
CA VAL A 214 11.57 -9.86 -12.77
C VAL A 214 10.73 -10.80 -11.93
N TRP A 215 11.33 -11.88 -11.46
CA TRP A 215 10.75 -12.75 -10.45
C TRP A 215 11.71 -12.91 -9.27
N GLY A 216 11.17 -13.19 -8.12
CA GLY A 216 11.96 -13.30 -6.90
C GLY A 216 11.14 -13.75 -5.70
N LEU A 217 11.75 -13.60 -4.54
CA LEU A 217 11.14 -13.89 -3.25
C LEU A 217 11.28 -12.67 -2.35
N GLU A 218 10.16 -12.16 -1.85
CA GLU A 218 10.12 -11.23 -0.73
C GLU A 218 9.87 -12.03 0.55
N THR A 219 10.70 -11.81 1.57
CA THR A 219 10.48 -12.31 2.93
C THR A 219 10.20 -11.09 3.81
N ARG A 220 9.02 -11.08 4.45
CA ARG A 220 8.61 -9.99 5.34
C ARG A 220 8.48 -10.50 6.77
N PHE A 221 9.19 -9.86 7.68
CA PHE A 221 8.95 -9.95 9.11
C PHE A 221 8.05 -8.79 9.53
N GLU A 222 7.00 -9.07 10.27
CA GLU A 222 6.12 -8.05 10.83
C GLU A 222 5.91 -8.28 12.32
N TRP A 223 6.01 -7.23 13.12
CA TRP A 223 5.49 -7.16 14.47
C TRP A 223 4.46 -6.04 14.54
N ASN A 224 3.20 -6.44 14.69
CA ASN A 224 2.07 -5.52 14.80
C ASN A 224 1.61 -5.45 16.25
N ASN A 225 1.89 -4.34 16.90
CA ASN A 225 1.49 -4.01 18.28
C ASN A 225 0.57 -2.77 18.29
N GLN A 226 -0.36 -2.68 17.35
CA GLN A 226 -1.38 -1.62 17.29
C GLN A 226 -2.61 -2.06 18.09
N ASP A 227 -3.29 -1.10 18.76
CA ASP A 227 -4.53 -1.35 19.51
C ASP A 227 -5.74 -1.65 18.62
N ARG A 228 -5.78 -1.05 17.41
CA ARG A 228 -6.85 -1.20 16.40
C ARG A 228 -6.25 -1.38 15.03
N SER A 229 -6.87 -2.24 14.22
CA SER A 229 -6.36 -2.54 12.89
C SER A 229 -6.67 -1.40 11.89
N ALA A 230 -7.92 -0.90 11.88
CA ALA A 230 -8.36 0.10 10.91
C ALA A 230 -7.96 1.54 11.26
N ASN A 231 -7.90 1.88 12.55
CA ASN A 231 -7.59 3.23 13.04
C ASN A 231 -6.75 3.15 14.32
N PRO A 232 -5.46 2.82 14.20
CA PRO A 232 -4.58 2.70 15.36
C PRO A 232 -4.44 4.03 16.10
N ALA A 233 -4.64 3.99 17.42
CA ALA A 233 -4.47 5.11 18.33
C ALA A 233 -3.24 4.95 19.22
N GLN A 234 -2.85 3.72 19.52
CA GLN A 234 -1.74 3.40 20.41
C GLN A 234 -0.91 2.25 19.87
N GLY A 235 0.37 2.24 20.25
CA GLY A 235 1.28 1.15 19.97
C GLY A 235 2.21 1.41 18.78
N SER A 236 2.60 0.34 18.11
CA SER A 236 3.58 0.42 17.01
C SER A 236 3.43 -0.72 16.03
N LYS A 237 3.97 -0.52 14.82
CA LYS A 237 4.09 -1.55 13.79
C LYS A 237 5.49 -1.52 13.21
N THR A 238 6.17 -2.65 13.21
CA THR A 238 7.49 -2.84 12.61
C THR A 238 7.36 -3.81 11.46
N GLN A 239 7.85 -3.43 10.29
CA GLN A 239 7.97 -4.31 9.13
C GLN A 239 9.40 -4.28 8.61
N PHE A 240 10.00 -5.43 8.43
CA PHE A 240 11.27 -5.60 7.74
C PHE A 240 11.07 -6.52 6.55
N LYS A 241 11.42 -6.05 5.36
CA LYS A 241 11.33 -6.80 4.11
C LYS A 241 12.73 -7.08 3.59
N LEU A 242 12.96 -8.28 3.10
CA LEU A 242 14.13 -8.69 2.36
C LEU A 242 13.66 -9.26 1.02
N THR A 243 14.03 -8.63 -0.07
CA THR A 243 13.69 -9.08 -1.43
C THR A 243 14.95 -9.59 -2.11
N TYR A 244 14.85 -10.77 -2.70
CA TYR A 244 15.92 -11.37 -3.49
C TYR A 244 15.38 -11.85 -4.84
N ALA A 245 16.06 -11.46 -5.91
CA ALA A 245 15.84 -11.97 -7.25
C ALA A 245 17.10 -12.71 -7.72
N PRO A 246 17.00 -13.99 -8.16
CA PRO A 246 18.15 -14.78 -8.57
C PRO A 246 18.64 -14.40 -9.98
N ASP A 247 19.87 -14.81 -10.32
CA ASP A 247 20.36 -14.77 -11.70
C ASP A 247 19.60 -15.78 -12.56
N THR A 248 19.23 -15.34 -13.77
CA THR A 248 18.70 -16.19 -14.83
C THR A 248 19.20 -15.70 -16.18
N SER A 249 18.80 -16.36 -17.28
CA SER A 249 19.11 -15.88 -18.65
C SER A 249 18.60 -14.45 -18.93
N ASP A 250 17.56 -14.02 -18.20
CA ASP A 250 16.80 -12.82 -18.52
C ASP A 250 16.87 -11.74 -17.43
N GLN A 251 17.48 -12.04 -16.29
CA GLN A 251 17.67 -11.07 -15.21
C GLN A 251 18.97 -11.32 -14.44
N THR A 252 19.63 -10.24 -14.01
CA THR A 252 20.74 -10.26 -13.04
C THR A 252 20.21 -10.43 -11.63
N SER A 253 20.95 -11.12 -10.77
CA SER A 253 20.58 -11.22 -9.34
C SER A 253 20.73 -9.86 -8.66
N TRP A 254 19.80 -9.60 -7.75
CA TRP A 254 19.87 -8.44 -6.86
C TRP A 254 19.15 -8.73 -5.56
N TRP A 255 19.45 -7.93 -4.54
CA TRP A 255 18.71 -7.96 -3.31
C TRP A 255 18.61 -6.56 -2.69
N LYS A 256 17.48 -6.33 -2.01
CA LYS A 256 17.21 -5.11 -1.26
C LYS A 256 16.59 -5.44 0.08
N TRP A 257 16.75 -4.54 1.03
CA TRP A 257 16.03 -4.56 2.29
C TRP A 257 15.29 -3.25 2.51
N GLU A 258 14.18 -3.34 3.25
CA GLU A 258 13.32 -2.20 3.58
C GLU A 258 12.88 -2.34 5.02
N LEU A 259 12.97 -1.26 5.79
CA LEU A 259 12.47 -1.17 7.16
C LEU A 259 11.40 -0.08 7.21
N ASN A 260 10.23 -0.43 7.72
CA ASN A 260 9.11 0.47 7.94
C ASN A 260 8.71 0.39 9.41
N GLN A 261 8.79 1.50 10.14
CA GLN A 261 8.49 1.58 11.56
C GLN A 261 7.50 2.68 11.83
N SER A 262 6.37 2.33 12.44
CA SER A 262 5.32 3.27 12.81
C SER A 262 5.08 3.27 14.31
N TRP A 263 4.71 4.44 14.85
CA TRP A 263 4.29 4.62 16.23
C TRP A 263 3.02 5.47 16.29
N TYR A 264 2.22 5.22 17.30
CA TYR A 264 0.93 5.88 17.52
C TYR A 264 0.80 6.27 18.97
N TRP A 265 0.44 7.52 19.21
CA TRP A 265 0.22 8.09 20.54
C TRP A 265 -1.17 8.70 20.63
N ASP A 266 -1.98 8.16 21.50
CA ASP A 266 -3.28 8.73 21.86
C ASP A 266 -3.06 9.99 22.72
N LEU A 267 -3.48 11.12 22.23
CA LEU A 267 -3.38 12.41 22.91
C LEU A 267 -4.63 12.71 23.74
N GLY A 268 -5.59 11.78 23.78
CA GLY A 268 -6.82 11.91 24.54
C GLY A 268 -7.94 12.62 23.79
N LYS A 269 -8.97 12.98 24.55
CA LYS A 269 -10.14 13.70 24.07
C LYS A 269 -9.98 15.21 24.23
N TRP A 270 -10.69 15.94 23.41
CA TRP A 270 -10.91 17.36 23.60
C TRP A 270 -12.41 17.59 23.68
N ASP A 271 -12.91 17.75 24.91
CA ASP A 271 -14.34 17.83 25.19
C ASP A 271 -15.08 18.81 24.29
N ASN A 272 -16.21 18.37 23.77
CA ASN A 272 -17.08 19.07 22.82
C ASN A 272 -16.51 19.30 21.40
N LEU A 273 -15.34 18.74 21.08
CA LEU A 273 -14.72 18.84 19.77
C LEU A 273 -14.29 17.51 19.19
N PHE A 274 -13.43 16.77 19.91
CA PHE A 274 -12.81 15.57 19.39
C PHE A 274 -12.94 14.39 20.36
N ASP A 275 -13.54 13.31 19.92
CA ASP A 275 -13.59 12.04 20.64
C ASP A 275 -12.23 11.34 20.72
N GLN A 276 -11.35 11.62 19.76
CA GLN A 276 -10.01 11.06 19.70
C GLN A 276 -9.05 12.00 18.98
N GLN A 277 -7.83 12.07 19.51
CA GLN A 277 -6.70 12.73 18.89
C GLN A 277 -5.52 11.76 18.89
N VAL A 278 -4.85 11.59 17.76
CA VAL A 278 -3.71 10.69 17.63
C VAL A 278 -2.57 11.42 16.92
N PHE A 279 -1.37 11.35 17.49
CA PHE A 279 -0.16 11.64 16.75
C PHE A 279 0.42 10.33 16.24
N ALA A 280 0.63 10.22 14.94
CA ALA A 280 1.24 9.05 14.30
C ALA A 280 2.53 9.48 13.58
N PHE A 281 3.57 8.67 13.72
CA PHE A 281 4.87 8.92 13.12
C PHE A 281 5.39 7.65 12.46
N ASN A 282 5.96 7.79 11.26
CA ASN A 282 6.52 6.70 10.49
C ASN A 282 7.95 7.03 10.03
N VAL A 283 8.80 6.03 10.05
CA VAL A 283 10.15 6.04 9.48
C VAL A 283 10.26 4.90 8.51
N TYR A 284 10.63 5.21 7.28
CA TYR A 284 10.97 4.24 6.25
C TYR A 284 12.42 4.41 5.84
N THR A 285 13.15 3.32 5.70
CA THR A 285 14.48 3.32 5.10
C THR A 285 14.73 2.03 4.34
N ALA A 286 15.49 2.13 3.26
CA ALA A 286 15.77 1.01 2.36
C ALA A 286 17.17 1.14 1.72
N ASP A 287 17.75 0.00 1.35
CA ASP A 287 18.96 -0.06 0.55
C ASP A 287 18.97 -1.28 -0.36
N THR A 288 19.67 -1.16 -1.48
CA THR A 288 20.00 -2.24 -2.41
C THR A 288 21.51 -2.47 -2.38
N PRO A 289 22.05 -3.29 -1.47
CA PRO A 289 23.50 -3.45 -1.31
C PRO A 289 24.20 -4.02 -2.53
N SER A 290 23.50 -4.78 -3.37
CA SER A 290 24.03 -5.31 -4.64
C SER A 290 24.19 -4.26 -5.74
N TRP A 291 23.71 -3.02 -5.56
CA TRP A 291 23.60 -1.98 -6.58
C TRP A 291 24.86 -1.69 -7.40
N ASN A 292 26.01 -1.68 -6.73
CA ASN A 292 27.30 -1.39 -7.36
C ASN A 292 28.10 -2.67 -7.72
N ASN A 293 27.56 -3.84 -7.43
CA ASN A 293 28.18 -5.07 -7.88
C ASN A 293 27.96 -5.20 -9.39
N ALA A 294 28.97 -5.59 -10.11
CA ALA A 294 28.93 -5.80 -11.54
C ALA A 294 29.77 -7.01 -11.90
N ASP A 295 29.30 -7.79 -12.84
CA ASP A 295 30.09 -8.82 -13.49
C ASP A 295 30.22 -8.54 -15.00
N ALA A 296 31.16 -9.23 -15.65
CA ALA A 296 31.47 -8.99 -17.06
C ALA A 296 30.39 -9.54 -18.03
N GLU A 297 29.55 -10.44 -17.54
CA GLU A 297 28.57 -11.17 -18.36
C GLU A 297 27.19 -10.51 -18.30
N HIS A 298 26.78 -10.04 -17.11
CA HIS A 298 25.41 -9.58 -16.86
C HIS A 298 25.30 -8.10 -16.47
N GLY A 299 26.43 -7.39 -16.25
CA GLY A 299 26.43 -5.99 -15.85
C GLY A 299 26.15 -5.77 -14.37
N TYR A 300 25.39 -4.73 -14.04
CA TYR A 300 25.11 -4.35 -12.64
C TYR A 300 24.01 -5.20 -12.01
N HIS A 301 24.19 -5.59 -10.75
CA HIS A 301 23.22 -6.34 -9.92
C HIS A 301 22.19 -5.40 -9.29
N ARG A 302 21.38 -4.77 -10.14
CA ARG A 302 20.38 -3.76 -9.76
C ARG A 302 18.96 -4.24 -10.09
N PRO A 303 17.96 -3.94 -9.23
CA PRO A 303 16.58 -4.15 -9.62
C PRO A 303 16.20 -3.24 -10.80
N PRO A 304 15.28 -3.67 -11.67
CA PRO A 304 14.61 -2.74 -12.58
C PRO A 304 13.87 -1.67 -11.77
N GLU A 305 13.67 -0.48 -12.34
CA GLU A 305 13.13 0.70 -11.65
C GLU A 305 11.80 0.41 -10.95
N TYR A 306 10.91 -0.31 -11.63
CA TYR A 306 9.59 -0.67 -11.10
C TYR A 306 9.66 -1.62 -9.89
N ALA A 307 10.78 -2.32 -9.65
CA ALA A 307 11.02 -3.20 -8.51
C ALA A 307 12.04 -2.62 -7.49
N GLY A 308 12.64 -1.47 -7.79
CA GLY A 308 13.68 -0.82 -6.99
C GLY A 308 13.18 -0.12 -5.73
N VAL A 309 14.09 0.59 -5.07
CA VAL A 309 13.80 1.48 -3.93
C VAL A 309 13.29 2.81 -4.49
N LYS A 310 12.11 3.24 -4.03
CA LYS A 310 11.44 4.42 -4.59
C LYS A 310 10.68 5.23 -3.53
N LEU A 311 10.53 6.53 -3.82
CA LEU A 311 9.71 7.48 -3.08
C LEU A 311 8.81 8.27 -4.04
N GLY A 312 7.75 8.82 -3.50
CA GLY A 312 6.66 9.46 -4.22
C GLY A 312 5.51 8.46 -4.45
N GLY A 313 4.29 8.86 -4.12
CA GLY A 313 3.12 8.02 -4.30
C GLY A 313 2.12 8.10 -3.14
N LEU A 314 1.50 6.97 -2.83
CA LEU A 314 0.34 6.91 -1.94
C LEU A 314 0.69 6.99 -0.45
N TYR A 315 1.91 6.60 -0.08
CA TYR A 315 2.29 6.36 1.32
C TYR A 315 3.41 7.28 1.80
N ARG A 316 4.26 7.79 0.89
CA ARG A 316 5.45 8.59 1.21
C ARG A 316 5.62 9.69 0.19
N LEU A 317 5.98 10.90 0.61
CA LEU A 317 6.09 12.06 -0.26
C LEU A 317 4.82 12.21 -1.12
N ARG A 318 3.67 12.33 -0.45
CA ARG A 318 2.33 12.20 -1.03
C ARG A 318 1.94 13.28 -2.05
N SER A 319 2.74 14.35 -2.19
CA SER A 319 2.55 15.35 -3.25
C SER A 319 3.27 15.01 -4.55
N TYR A 320 3.97 13.88 -4.64
CA TYR A 320 4.70 13.46 -5.83
C TYR A 320 4.01 12.24 -6.47
N GLN A 321 4.17 12.13 -7.79
CA GLN A 321 3.66 10.97 -8.54
C GLN A 321 4.37 9.70 -8.08
N THR A 322 3.73 8.58 -8.29
CA THR A 322 4.26 7.28 -7.86
C THR A 322 5.55 6.94 -8.57
N GLY A 323 6.57 6.56 -7.78
CA GLY A 323 7.89 6.26 -8.33
C GLY A 323 8.60 7.48 -8.92
N ARG A 324 8.22 8.71 -8.49
CA ARG A 324 8.89 9.95 -8.93
C ARG A 324 10.39 9.92 -8.66
N PHE A 325 10.79 9.29 -7.55
CA PHE A 325 12.19 9.17 -7.17
C PHE A 325 12.56 7.71 -6.99
N VAL A 326 13.62 7.28 -7.68
CA VAL A 326 14.20 5.93 -7.61
C VAL A 326 15.69 6.03 -7.34
N GLY A 327 16.21 5.18 -6.47
CA GLY A 327 17.63 5.16 -6.14
C GLY A 327 18.08 3.82 -5.57
N ARG A 328 19.36 3.74 -5.23
CA ARG A 328 19.92 2.61 -4.49
C ARG A 328 19.29 2.51 -3.10
N SER A 329 19.21 3.64 -2.41
CA SER A 329 18.73 3.74 -1.03
C SER A 329 17.74 4.88 -0.85
N ALA A 330 16.95 4.80 0.22
CA ALA A 330 15.99 5.82 0.59
C ALA A 330 15.87 5.97 2.10
N ILE A 331 15.46 7.18 2.51
CA ILE A 331 14.92 7.46 3.83
C ILE A 331 13.68 8.34 3.68
N SER A 332 12.66 8.09 4.50
CA SER A 332 11.47 8.94 4.56
C SER A 332 10.93 8.98 5.97
N TYR A 333 10.42 10.15 6.36
CA TYR A 333 9.72 10.41 7.59
C TYR A 333 8.33 10.94 7.27
N SER A 334 7.31 10.42 7.94
CA SER A 334 5.93 10.89 7.82
C SER A 334 5.36 11.14 9.20
N ALA A 335 4.74 12.30 9.39
CA ALA A 335 4.04 12.65 10.62
C ALA A 335 2.57 12.96 10.30
N GLU A 336 1.66 12.45 11.11
CA GLU A 336 0.22 12.72 10.98
C GLU A 336 -0.37 13.11 12.33
N TYR A 337 -1.20 14.15 12.30
CA TYR A 337 -2.13 14.49 13.39
C TYR A 337 -3.53 14.11 12.93
N ARG A 338 -4.12 13.15 13.61
CA ARG A 338 -5.42 12.54 13.30
C ARG A 338 -6.42 12.97 14.37
N VAL A 339 -7.57 13.49 13.97
CA VAL A 339 -8.64 13.89 14.89
C VAL A 339 -9.96 13.28 14.46
N MET A 340 -10.65 12.67 15.40
CA MET A 340 -12.00 12.14 15.20
C MET A 340 -12.97 13.11 15.90
N PRO A 341 -13.79 13.87 15.16
CA PRO A 341 -14.77 14.76 15.78
C PRO A 341 -15.84 13.97 16.52
N GLU A 342 -16.43 14.55 17.58
CA GLU A 342 -17.60 13.97 18.25
C GLU A 342 -18.80 13.86 17.30
N TRP A 343 -18.89 14.78 16.34
CA TRP A 343 -19.91 14.77 15.32
C TRP A 343 -19.60 13.73 14.23
N GLN A 344 -20.43 12.70 14.15
CA GLN A 344 -20.27 11.52 13.28
C GLN A 344 -21.50 11.32 12.37
N PRO A 345 -21.83 12.24 11.43
CA PRO A 345 -23.08 12.24 10.68
C PRO A 345 -23.07 11.25 9.49
N LEU A 346 -21.93 10.76 9.03
CA LEU A 346 -21.84 10.02 7.78
C LEU A 346 -22.77 8.79 7.75
N GLY A 347 -22.89 8.07 8.87
CA GLY A 347 -23.78 6.91 8.96
C GLY A 347 -25.27 7.23 8.76
N ASP A 348 -25.67 8.50 8.92
CA ASP A 348 -27.06 8.96 8.79
C ASP A 348 -27.33 9.62 7.43
N TRP A 349 -26.29 9.97 6.66
CA TRP A 349 -26.45 10.67 5.39
C TRP A 349 -26.99 9.73 4.29
N PRO A 350 -27.80 10.24 3.35
CA PRO A 350 -28.24 9.49 2.18
C PRO A 350 -27.05 8.84 1.45
N VAL A 351 -27.25 7.62 0.99
CA VAL A 351 -26.22 6.76 0.39
C VAL A 351 -25.28 6.14 1.45
N PHE A 352 -24.68 6.92 2.34
CA PHE A 352 -23.79 6.38 3.38
C PHE A 352 -24.54 5.54 4.42
N ASN A 353 -25.83 5.85 4.72
CA ASN A 353 -26.68 5.06 5.63
C ASN A 353 -27.02 3.65 5.12
N TRP A 354 -26.69 3.33 3.87
CA TRP A 354 -26.80 1.98 3.33
C TRP A 354 -25.65 1.07 3.76
N TYR A 355 -24.59 1.64 4.35
CA TYR A 355 -23.34 0.97 4.67
C TYR A 355 -23.03 1.03 6.16
N ASP A 356 -22.08 0.18 6.61
CA ASP A 356 -21.47 0.31 7.93
C ASP A 356 -20.36 1.34 7.88
N VAL A 357 -20.64 2.56 8.35
CA VAL A 357 -19.70 3.68 8.44
C VAL A 357 -19.54 4.06 9.92
N PRO A 358 -18.68 3.33 10.67
CA PRO A 358 -18.59 3.51 12.12
C PRO A 358 -17.88 4.79 12.53
N TRP A 359 -17.03 5.37 11.70
CA TRP A 359 -16.27 6.57 12.02
C TRP A 359 -15.75 7.30 10.78
N TRP A 360 -15.47 8.57 10.95
CA TRP A 360 -14.67 9.40 10.06
C TRP A 360 -13.72 10.30 10.86
N GLN A 361 -12.63 10.74 10.24
CA GLN A 361 -11.61 11.57 10.88
C GLN A 361 -10.98 12.56 9.89
N TRP A 362 -10.44 13.63 10.43
CA TRP A 362 -9.56 14.56 9.73
C TRP A 362 -8.12 14.23 10.03
N VAL A 363 -7.26 14.46 9.05
CA VAL A 363 -5.81 14.25 9.19
C VAL A 363 -5.08 15.44 8.60
N ALA A 364 -4.14 15.98 9.36
CA ALA A 364 -3.08 16.86 8.83
C ALA A 364 -1.79 16.05 8.79
N PHE A 365 -1.00 16.19 7.73
CA PHE A 365 0.21 15.41 7.56
C PHE A 365 1.37 16.20 6.95
N ALA A 366 2.59 15.72 7.20
CA ALA A 366 3.82 16.15 6.56
C ALA A 366 4.73 14.94 6.32
N ASP A 367 5.32 14.89 5.12
CA ASP A 367 6.31 13.89 4.73
C ASP A 367 7.60 14.58 4.32
N VAL A 368 8.74 13.99 4.64
CA VAL A 368 10.03 14.38 4.09
C VAL A 368 10.81 13.12 3.72
N GLY A 369 11.58 13.16 2.64
CA GLY A 369 12.33 11.98 2.21
C GLY A 369 13.32 12.27 1.10
N ARG A 370 14.22 11.30 0.87
CA ARG A 370 15.23 11.35 -0.18
C ARG A 370 15.58 9.94 -0.65
N VAL A 371 15.86 9.83 -1.95
CA VAL A 371 16.58 8.69 -2.52
C VAL A 371 18.04 9.10 -2.76
N ALA A 372 18.96 8.15 -2.69
CA ALA A 372 20.39 8.38 -2.89
C ALA A 372 21.07 7.18 -3.58
N ASP A 373 22.26 7.41 -4.15
CA ASP A 373 23.07 6.39 -4.80
C ASP A 373 23.96 5.61 -3.81
N SER A 374 23.96 6.02 -2.54
CA SER A 374 24.63 5.33 -1.45
C SER A 374 23.82 5.35 -0.16
N TYR A 375 23.97 4.31 0.67
CA TYR A 375 23.38 4.31 2.02
C TYR A 375 24.29 5.11 2.96
N ASN A 376 24.24 6.41 2.83
CA ASN A 376 25.02 7.37 3.64
C ASN A 376 24.08 8.32 4.37
N VAL A 377 24.16 8.34 5.71
CA VAL A 377 23.26 9.13 6.56
C VAL A 377 23.32 10.62 6.22
N SER A 378 24.51 11.19 5.99
CA SER A 378 24.65 12.60 5.65
C SER A 378 24.03 12.92 4.29
N GLU A 379 24.23 12.06 3.30
CA GLU A 379 23.64 12.22 1.98
C GLU A 379 22.11 12.09 2.05
N LEU A 380 21.60 11.04 2.68
CA LEU A 380 20.16 10.78 2.82
C LEU A 380 19.38 11.90 3.55
N HIS A 381 20.06 12.73 4.37
CA HIS A 381 19.46 13.86 5.06
C HIS A 381 19.76 15.22 4.42
N SER A 382 20.40 15.24 3.24
CA SER A 382 20.62 16.48 2.50
C SER A 382 19.59 16.65 1.38
N SER A 383 19.16 17.88 1.07
CA SER A 383 18.23 18.17 -0.04
C SER A 383 17.02 17.22 -0.08
N MET A 384 16.41 16.99 1.07
CA MET A 384 15.21 16.17 1.18
C MET A 384 14.03 16.85 0.48
N LYS A 385 13.21 16.05 -0.20
CA LYS A 385 11.92 16.45 -0.74
C LYS A 385 10.88 16.46 0.38
N TRP A 386 9.83 17.26 0.22
CA TRP A 386 8.77 17.38 1.23
C TRP A 386 7.37 17.35 0.63
N SER A 387 6.41 16.92 1.41
CA SER A 387 4.98 17.02 1.15
C SER A 387 4.28 17.44 2.42
N ALA A 388 3.23 18.23 2.31
CA ALA A 388 2.32 18.52 3.42
C ALA A 388 0.89 18.52 2.90
N GLY A 389 -0.06 18.18 3.76
CA GLY A 389 -1.44 18.13 3.29
C GLY A 389 -2.46 17.84 4.36
N GLY A 390 -3.69 17.65 3.89
CA GLY A 390 -4.83 17.26 4.70
C GLY A 390 -5.60 16.11 4.07
N ALA A 391 -6.26 15.32 4.91
CA ALA A 391 -7.09 14.22 4.47
C ALA A 391 -8.38 14.13 5.29
N VAL A 392 -9.41 13.56 4.67
CA VAL A 392 -10.59 13.02 5.34
C VAL A 392 -10.55 11.50 5.15
N ARG A 393 -10.70 10.77 6.24
CA ARG A 393 -10.72 9.29 6.24
C ARG A 393 -12.00 8.81 6.89
N PHE A 394 -12.53 7.72 6.39
CA PHE A 394 -13.70 7.06 6.94
C PHE A 394 -13.66 5.57 6.65
N GLN A 395 -14.23 4.78 7.54
CA GLN A 395 -14.35 3.35 7.32
C GLN A 395 -15.70 3.03 6.69
N VAL A 396 -15.70 2.21 5.65
CA VAL A 396 -16.90 1.69 5.00
C VAL A 396 -16.76 0.18 4.85
N GLU A 397 -17.70 -0.59 5.44
CA GLU A 397 -17.70 -2.06 5.37
C GLU A 397 -16.36 -2.72 5.77
N GLY A 398 -15.63 -2.11 6.70
CA GLY A 398 -14.35 -2.63 7.17
C GLY A 398 -13.12 -2.16 6.37
N VAL A 399 -13.30 -1.41 5.30
CA VAL A 399 -12.20 -0.82 4.53
C VAL A 399 -12.07 0.66 4.84
N VAL A 400 -10.86 1.14 5.07
CA VAL A 400 -10.60 2.57 5.27
C VAL A 400 -10.46 3.25 3.92
N VAL A 401 -11.31 4.23 3.66
CA VAL A 401 -11.23 5.12 2.50
C VAL A 401 -10.63 6.43 2.95
N ARG A 402 -9.70 6.98 2.18
CA ARG A 402 -9.10 8.29 2.42
C ARG A 402 -9.18 9.15 1.17
N THR A 403 -9.54 10.41 1.38
CA THR A 403 -9.43 11.47 0.39
C THR A 403 -8.41 12.45 0.90
N GLU A 404 -7.39 12.75 0.12
CA GLU A 404 -6.32 13.64 0.57
C GLU A 404 -5.90 14.63 -0.51
N MET A 405 -5.48 15.81 -0.06
CA MET A 405 -4.84 16.84 -0.85
C MET A 405 -3.46 17.07 -0.29
N ALA A 406 -2.44 16.90 -1.13
CA ALA A 406 -1.05 17.07 -0.78
C ALA A 406 -0.40 18.18 -1.63
N TRP A 407 0.44 18.97 -1.02
CA TRP A 407 1.24 20.04 -1.63
C TRP A 407 2.72 19.77 -1.42
N GLY A 408 3.54 20.09 -2.42
CA GLY A 408 4.99 19.97 -2.38
C GLY A 408 5.65 20.92 -3.39
N ASP A 409 6.94 20.71 -3.64
CA ASP A 409 7.72 21.60 -4.51
C ASP A 409 7.32 21.51 -6.00
N GLU A 410 6.89 20.34 -6.47
CA GLU A 410 6.63 20.10 -7.90
C GLU A 410 5.16 20.30 -8.25
N GLU A 411 4.27 19.75 -7.46
CA GLU A 411 2.84 19.75 -7.79
C GLU A 411 1.94 19.65 -6.54
N SER A 412 0.65 19.83 -6.77
CA SER A 412 -0.40 19.59 -5.78
C SER A 412 -1.29 18.47 -6.27
N ILE A 413 -1.44 17.40 -5.48
CA ILE A 413 -2.15 16.20 -5.89
C ILE A 413 -3.35 15.96 -5.00
N PHE A 414 -4.52 15.79 -5.60
CA PHE A 414 -5.71 15.25 -4.95
C PHE A 414 -5.84 13.75 -5.25
N ARG A 415 -6.05 12.94 -4.21
CA ARG A 415 -6.20 11.49 -4.35
C ARG A 415 -7.36 10.96 -3.52
N VAL A 416 -7.97 9.89 -4.03
CA VAL A 416 -8.92 9.07 -3.29
C VAL A 416 -8.38 7.64 -3.31
N MET A 417 -8.22 7.02 -2.15
CA MET A 417 -7.57 5.71 -2.07
C MET A 417 -8.03 4.92 -0.84
N VAL A 418 -7.61 3.67 -0.74
CA VAL A 418 -7.88 2.80 0.41
C VAL A 418 -6.65 2.59 1.26
N ASN A 419 -6.87 2.10 2.47
CA ASN A 419 -5.91 1.86 3.55
C ASN A 419 -5.32 3.12 4.19
N GLN A 420 -4.73 2.90 5.36
CA GLN A 420 -3.89 3.89 6.04
C GLN A 420 -2.52 3.94 5.37
N PRO A 421 -1.79 5.08 5.39
CA PRO A 421 -0.45 5.14 4.81
C PRO A 421 0.58 4.36 5.63
N PHE A 422 0.31 4.15 6.91
CA PHE A 422 1.11 3.35 7.85
C PHE A 422 0.33 3.03 9.11
#